data_f836208b8bc6601297321dd3393bd4ff
#
_entry.id   f836208b8bc6601297321dd3393bd4ff
#
_cell.length_a   1.000
_cell.length_b   1.000
_cell.length_c   1.000
_cell.angle_alpha   90.00
_cell.angle_beta   90.00
_cell.angle_gamma   90.00
#
_symmetry.space_group_name_H-M   'P 1'
#
loop_
_entity.id
_entity.type
_entity.pdbx_description
1 polymer ?
#
loop_
_entity_poly.entity_id
_entity_poly.type
_entity_poly.pdbx_seq_one_letter_code
_entity_poly.pdbx_strand_id
1 'polypeptide(L)'
;MRNLHRGDIYQVRFAPTVFYPSGAPGYVLIMKNDDGSIPCETVDVILVNPVCNRSKGLMLGQGFRPDLGRCIRIPKRCLRRRVDSIRPEQLWAVDCSFYNRYGCRPTESVHLP
;
A
#
# COMPACT_ATOMS: atom_id res chain seq x y z
N MET A 1 -0.38 -17.23 -10.24
CA MET A 1 -0.42 -15.75 -10.21
C MET A 1 -1.26 -15.29 -9.04
N ARG A 2 -0.84 -14.25 -8.33
CA ARG A 2 -1.59 -13.76 -7.17
C ARG A 2 -2.75 -12.90 -7.60
N ASN A 3 -3.91 -13.12 -6.97
CA ASN A 3 -5.01 -12.17 -7.04
C ASN A 3 -4.81 -11.15 -5.92
N LEU A 4 -4.51 -9.93 -6.29
CA LEU A 4 -4.31 -8.85 -5.35
C LEU A 4 -5.63 -8.12 -5.13
N HIS A 5 -5.99 -7.93 -3.88
CA HIS A 5 -7.22 -7.23 -3.51
C HIS A 5 -6.90 -5.91 -2.86
N ARG A 6 -7.58 -4.88 -3.30
CA ARG A 6 -7.49 -3.57 -2.67
C ARG A 6 -7.86 -3.69 -1.20
N GLY A 7 -7.00 -3.15 -0.35
CA GLY A 7 -7.19 -3.24 1.10
C GLY A 7 -6.31 -4.28 1.79
N ASP A 8 -5.65 -5.15 1.03
CA ASP A 8 -4.70 -6.09 1.62
C ASP A 8 -3.38 -5.41 1.95
N ILE A 9 -2.77 -5.81 3.06
CA ILE A 9 -1.45 -5.34 3.48
C ILE A 9 -0.46 -6.48 3.28
N TYR A 10 0.60 -6.19 2.53
CA TYR A 10 1.66 -7.15 2.22
C TYR A 10 2.97 -6.72 2.84
N GLN A 11 3.71 -7.70 3.33
CA GLN A 11 5.12 -7.52 3.60
C GLN A 11 5.86 -7.48 2.26
N VAL A 12 6.79 -6.54 2.13
CA VAL A 12 7.58 -6.37 0.91
C VAL A 12 9.06 -6.34 1.24
N ARG A 13 9.86 -6.63 0.23
CA ARG A 13 11.30 -6.41 0.27
C ARG A 13 11.70 -5.71 -1.02
N PHE A 14 12.16 -4.48 -0.87
CA PHE A 14 12.63 -3.71 -2.00
C PHE A 14 14.02 -4.18 -2.43
N ALA A 15 14.36 -3.93 -3.69
CA ALA A 15 15.65 -4.31 -4.22
C ALA A 15 16.79 -3.67 -3.42
N PRO A 16 17.95 -4.34 -3.29
CA PRO A 16 19.09 -3.76 -2.61
C PRO A 16 19.53 -2.44 -3.22
N THR A 17 19.95 -1.52 -2.37
CA THR A 17 20.48 -0.21 -2.77
C THR A 17 21.82 0.02 -2.07
N VAL A 18 22.46 1.13 -2.42
CA VAL A 18 23.72 1.53 -1.76
C VAL A 18 23.50 1.69 -0.24
N PHE A 19 22.34 2.23 0.16
CA PHE A 19 22.02 2.47 1.57
C PHE A 19 21.51 1.23 2.28
N TYR A 20 20.92 0.29 1.55
CA TYR A 20 20.35 -0.96 2.10
C TYR A 20 20.83 -2.14 1.25
N PRO A 21 22.09 -2.57 1.44
CA PRO A 21 22.66 -3.62 0.57
C PRO A 21 21.91 -4.95 0.56
N SER A 22 21.23 -5.29 1.65
CA SER A 22 20.41 -6.52 1.72
C SER A 22 18.96 -6.29 1.31
N GLY A 23 18.62 -5.09 0.83
CA GLY A 23 17.26 -4.70 0.53
C GLY A 23 16.55 -4.10 1.74
N ALA A 24 15.52 -3.33 1.48
CA ALA A 24 14.74 -2.67 2.53
C ALA A 24 13.47 -3.47 2.79
N PRO A 25 13.22 -3.95 4.02
CA PRO A 25 11.93 -4.54 4.39
C PRO A 25 10.91 -3.42 4.59
N GLY A 26 9.64 -3.76 4.39
CA GLY A 26 8.56 -2.80 4.61
C GLY A 26 7.20 -3.44 4.48
N TYR A 27 6.18 -2.60 4.56
CA TYR A 27 4.79 -3.02 4.41
C TYR A 27 4.07 -2.06 3.49
N VAL A 28 3.16 -2.59 2.69
CA VAL A 28 2.39 -1.79 1.73
C VAL A 28 0.92 -2.20 1.77
N LEU A 29 0.05 -1.20 1.55
CA LEU A 29 -1.39 -1.39 1.37
C LEU A 29 -1.66 -1.41 -0.12
N ILE A 30 -2.31 -2.47 -0.59
CA ILE A 30 -2.68 -2.60 -2.01
C ILE A 30 -3.83 -1.63 -2.30
N MET A 31 -3.65 -0.79 -3.30
CA MET A 31 -4.61 0.27 -3.64
C MET A 31 -5.42 -0.03 -4.89
N LYS A 32 -5.09 -1.10 -5.61
CA LYS A 32 -5.79 -1.46 -6.84
C LYS A 32 -5.97 -2.97 -6.90
N ASN A 33 -7.18 -3.41 -7.24
CA ASN A 33 -7.45 -4.83 -7.46
C ASN A 33 -6.70 -5.33 -8.68
N ASP A 34 -6.24 -6.58 -8.60
CA ASP A 34 -5.63 -7.28 -9.72
C ASP A 34 -6.10 -8.72 -9.68
N ASP A 35 -6.92 -9.10 -10.63
CA ASP A 35 -7.45 -10.44 -10.75
C ASP A 35 -6.57 -11.36 -11.61
N GLY A 36 -5.46 -10.84 -12.13
CA GLY A 36 -4.56 -11.59 -12.99
C GLY A 36 -5.06 -11.78 -14.41
N SER A 37 -6.22 -11.24 -14.77
CA SER A 37 -6.77 -11.38 -16.13
C SER A 37 -5.94 -10.60 -17.15
N ILE A 38 -5.34 -9.51 -16.73
CA ILE A 38 -4.39 -8.73 -17.54
C ILE A 38 -3.05 -8.78 -16.82
N PRO A 39 -2.06 -9.48 -17.40
CA PRO A 39 -0.74 -9.53 -16.75
C PRO A 39 -0.16 -8.14 -16.58
N CYS A 40 0.07 -7.76 -15.34
CA CYS A 40 0.71 -6.51 -15.00
C CYS A 40 1.79 -6.80 -13.97
N GLU A 41 3.00 -6.35 -14.25
CA GLU A 41 4.14 -6.63 -13.38
C GLU A 41 4.24 -5.68 -12.19
N THR A 42 3.41 -4.63 -12.17
CA THR A 42 3.44 -3.61 -11.13
C THR A 42 2.09 -3.49 -10.44
N VAL A 43 2.11 -2.91 -9.26
CA VAL A 43 0.90 -2.67 -8.47
C VAL A 43 1.02 -1.32 -7.76
N ASP A 44 -0.12 -0.63 -7.63
CA ASP A 44 -0.20 0.65 -6.94
C ASP A 44 -0.41 0.41 -5.45
N VAL A 45 0.42 1.03 -4.62
CA VAL A 45 0.42 0.81 -3.19
C VAL A 45 0.68 2.10 -2.43
N ILE A 46 0.29 2.09 -1.14
CA ILE A 46 0.69 3.09 -0.16
C ILE A 46 1.58 2.41 0.85
N LEU A 47 2.68 3.04 1.22
CA LEU A 47 3.53 2.54 2.31
C LEU A 47 2.76 2.64 3.62
N VAL A 48 2.87 1.60 4.44
CA VAL A 48 2.30 1.58 5.78
C VAL A 48 3.38 1.16 6.77
N ASN A 49 3.30 1.67 7.98
CA ASN A 49 4.27 1.38 9.03
C ASN A 49 3.59 0.69 10.19
N PRO A 50 4.19 -0.37 10.75
CA PRO A 50 3.66 -0.97 11.97
C PRO A 50 3.76 0.02 13.12
N VAL A 51 2.75 -0.01 14.00
CA VAL A 51 2.67 0.89 15.14
C VAL A 51 2.68 0.07 16.41
N CYS A 52 3.62 0.36 17.30
CA CYS A 52 3.75 -0.35 18.57
C CYS A 52 2.79 0.18 19.63
N ASN A 53 2.44 1.45 19.55
CA ASN A 53 1.54 2.10 20.50
C ASN A 53 0.35 2.68 19.79
N ARG A 54 -0.82 2.63 20.43
CA ARG A 54 -2.00 3.30 19.88
C ARG A 54 -1.75 4.81 19.93
N SER A 55 -1.58 5.38 18.78
CA SER A 55 -1.43 6.82 18.63
C SER A 55 -2.67 7.40 17.97
N LYS A 56 -2.82 8.72 18.08
CA LYS A 56 -3.89 9.43 17.39
C LYS A 56 -3.66 9.36 15.89
N GLY A 57 -4.76 9.22 15.12
CA GLY A 57 -4.72 9.20 13.68
C GLY A 57 -5.31 7.90 13.11
N LEU A 58 -5.29 7.81 11.81
CA LEU A 58 -5.86 6.67 11.10
C LEU A 58 -5.02 5.42 11.31
N MET A 59 -5.66 4.37 11.83
CA MET A 59 -5.05 3.05 12.02
C MET A 59 -5.69 2.06 11.07
N LEU A 60 -4.87 1.25 10.43
CA LEU A 60 -5.31 0.24 9.46
C LEU A 60 -5.03 -1.15 10.01
N GLY A 61 -5.98 -2.07 9.79
CA GLY A 61 -5.85 -3.44 10.22
C GLY A 61 -5.54 -3.56 11.70
N GLN A 62 -4.59 -4.42 12.04
CA GLN A 62 -4.22 -4.75 13.42
C GLN A 62 -3.22 -3.76 14.03
N GLY A 63 -2.75 -2.79 13.29
CA GLY A 63 -1.83 -1.81 13.84
C GLY A 63 -0.85 -1.26 12.81
N PHE A 64 -1.38 -0.77 11.70
CA PHE A 64 -0.57 -0.10 10.69
C PHE A 64 -1.03 1.34 10.52
N ARG A 65 -0.08 2.21 10.27
CA ARG A 65 -0.34 3.62 9.97
C ARG A 65 0.00 3.88 8.51
N PRO A 66 -0.92 4.44 7.72
CA PRO A 66 -0.62 4.75 6.32
C PRO A 66 0.28 5.97 6.19
N ASP A 67 1.19 5.90 5.22
CA ASP A 67 1.87 7.09 4.74
C ASP A 67 1.04 7.66 3.60
N LEU A 68 0.26 8.68 3.89
CA LEU A 68 -0.60 9.34 2.91
C LEU A 68 0.16 10.34 2.05
N GLY A 69 1.50 10.36 2.15
CA GLY A 69 2.32 11.26 1.37
C GLY A 69 2.27 10.97 -0.12
N ARG A 70 2.08 9.72 -0.50
CA ARG A 70 2.02 9.37 -1.91
C ARG A 70 1.57 7.93 -2.10
N CYS A 71 0.94 7.69 -3.25
CA CYS A 71 0.69 6.37 -3.79
C CYS A 71 1.82 6.08 -4.79
N ILE A 72 2.46 4.93 -4.66
CA ILE A 72 3.59 4.56 -5.52
C ILE A 72 3.28 3.27 -6.25
N ARG A 73 4.00 3.05 -7.34
CA ARG A 73 3.89 1.82 -8.13
C ARG A 73 5.15 1.00 -7.93
N ILE A 74 4.99 -0.25 -7.51
CA ILE A 74 6.12 -1.14 -7.24
C ILE A 74 5.97 -2.43 -8.05
N PRO A 75 7.11 -3.12 -8.33
CA PRO A 75 7.04 -4.43 -8.95
C PRO A 75 6.36 -5.45 -8.02
N LYS A 76 5.46 -6.26 -8.57
CA LYS A 76 4.80 -7.31 -7.79
C LYS A 76 5.78 -8.31 -7.19
N ARG A 77 6.94 -8.50 -7.81
CA ARG A 77 7.97 -9.39 -7.29
C ARG A 77 8.51 -8.95 -5.94
N CYS A 78 8.31 -7.69 -5.55
CA CYS A 78 8.70 -7.20 -4.23
C CYS A 78 7.76 -7.69 -3.13
N LEU A 79 6.54 -8.12 -3.48
CA LEU A 79 5.57 -8.59 -2.51
C LEU A 79 5.99 -9.96 -1.97
N ARG A 80 5.91 -10.14 -0.65
CA ARG A 80 6.23 -11.40 0.01
C ARG A 80 4.96 -12.11 0.43
N ARG A 81 4.37 -11.71 1.54
CA ARG A 81 3.17 -12.37 2.04
C ARG A 81 2.15 -11.33 2.48
N ARG A 82 0.87 -11.70 2.40
CA ARG A 82 -0.19 -10.91 2.99
C ARG A 82 -0.12 -11.06 4.51
N VAL A 83 -0.07 -9.94 5.22
CA VAL A 83 0.00 -9.92 6.68
C VAL A 83 -1.28 -9.43 7.32
N ASP A 84 -2.12 -8.73 6.58
CA ASP A 84 -3.35 -8.17 7.10
C ASP A 84 -4.28 -7.80 5.95
N SER A 85 -5.51 -7.43 6.31
CA SER A 85 -6.51 -6.94 5.37
C SER A 85 -7.36 -5.91 6.11
N ILE A 86 -7.59 -4.75 5.50
CA ILE A 86 -8.37 -3.71 6.15
C ILE A 86 -9.84 -3.82 5.76
N ARG A 87 -10.70 -3.32 6.64
CA ARG A 87 -12.15 -3.33 6.41
C ARG A 87 -12.54 -2.23 5.41
N PRO A 88 -13.69 -2.37 4.74
CA PRO A 88 -14.16 -1.35 3.80
C PRO A 88 -14.24 0.04 4.39
N GLU A 89 -14.62 0.17 5.67
CA GLU A 89 -14.68 1.47 6.34
C GLU A 89 -13.31 2.12 6.47
N GLN A 90 -12.29 1.32 6.74
CA GLN A 90 -10.92 1.81 6.82
C GLN A 90 -10.40 2.21 5.45
N LEU A 91 -10.72 1.44 4.42
CA LEU A 91 -10.35 1.76 3.05
C LEU A 91 -11.00 3.07 2.59
N TRP A 92 -12.28 3.25 2.94
CA TRP A 92 -12.98 4.50 2.66
C TRP A 92 -12.32 5.69 3.36
N ALA A 93 -11.88 5.49 4.61
CA ALA A 93 -11.16 6.54 5.35
C ALA A 93 -9.84 6.91 4.67
N VAL A 94 -9.12 5.94 4.11
CA VAL A 94 -7.90 6.21 3.34
C VAL A 94 -8.24 7.03 2.10
N ASP A 95 -9.26 6.66 1.35
CA ASP A 95 -9.68 7.39 0.16
C ASP A 95 -10.08 8.84 0.50
N CYS A 96 -10.83 9.03 1.58
CA CYS A 96 -11.22 10.38 2.01
C CYS A 96 -10.01 11.22 2.39
N SER A 97 -9.05 10.65 3.09
CA SER A 97 -7.83 11.34 3.47
C SER A 97 -7.02 11.76 2.24
N PHE A 98 -6.92 10.90 1.25
CA PHE A 98 -6.27 11.23 -0.01
C PHE A 98 -7.01 12.33 -0.76
N TYR A 99 -8.33 12.22 -0.84
CA TYR A 99 -9.15 13.23 -1.51
C TYR A 99 -9.00 14.60 -0.86
N ASN A 100 -9.05 14.65 0.46
CA ASN A 100 -8.89 15.91 1.20
C ASN A 100 -7.51 16.53 0.98
N ARG A 101 -6.48 15.70 0.79
CA ARG A 101 -5.11 16.18 0.64
C ARG A 101 -4.75 16.55 -0.79
N TYR A 102 -5.25 15.81 -1.77
CA TYR A 102 -4.83 15.92 -3.17
C TYR A 102 -5.96 16.25 -4.13
N GLY A 103 -7.21 16.26 -3.67
CA GLY A 103 -8.37 16.50 -4.53
C GLY A 103 -8.72 15.35 -5.45
N CYS A 104 -8.10 14.16 -5.24
CA CYS A 104 -8.38 12.98 -6.05
C CYS A 104 -8.16 11.72 -5.24
N ARG A 105 -8.70 10.58 -5.72
CA ARG A 105 -8.47 9.28 -5.11
C ARG A 105 -7.07 8.78 -5.43
N PRO A 106 -6.48 7.90 -4.59
CA PRO A 106 -5.13 7.39 -4.81
C PRO A 106 -4.94 6.75 -6.19
N THR A 107 -5.93 6.00 -6.67
CA THR A 107 -5.86 5.34 -7.96
C THR A 107 -5.94 6.29 -9.13
N GLU A 108 -6.45 7.50 -8.92
CA GLU A 108 -6.51 8.54 -9.93
C GLU A 108 -5.21 9.34 -9.98
N SER A 109 -4.56 9.51 -8.84
CA SER A 109 -3.35 10.34 -8.75
C SER A 109 -2.19 9.78 -9.57
N VAL A 110 -2.15 8.47 -9.80
CA VAL A 110 -1.07 7.84 -10.57
C VAL A 110 -1.11 8.20 -12.06
N HIS A 111 -2.21 8.75 -12.53
CA HIS A 111 -2.37 9.17 -13.92
C HIS A 111 -2.08 10.64 -14.14
N LEU A 112 -1.78 11.37 -13.08
CA LEU A 112 -1.44 12.78 -13.18
C LEU A 112 0.01 12.93 -13.61
N PRO A 113 0.30 13.84 -14.55
CA PRO A 113 1.65 14.10 -14.98
C PRO A 113 2.51 14.73 -13.89
#